data_bcc775fc94b1916378880922781a2d28
#
_entry.id   bcc775fc94b1916378880922781a2d28
#
_cell.length_a   1.000
_cell.length_b   1.000
_cell.length_c   1.000
_cell.angle_alpha   90.00
_cell.angle_beta   90.00
_cell.angle_gamma   90.00
#
_symmetry.space_group_name_H-M   'P 1'
#
loop_
_entity.id
_entity.type
_entity.pdbx_description
1 polymer ?
#
loop_
_entity_poly.entity_id
_entity_poly.type
_entity_poly.pdbx_seq_one_letter_code
_entity_poly.pdbx_strand_id
1 'polypeptide(L)'
;MSSPILLVASNDDLKSVTIFKSDRAEVTRYFSVALQSGQNDIEITGLSSYVDVDSVRVTGLGDARLFEASCKVQKREVWRKSESLETSDSERIRILNDKKTALTQEKNVCESAATLLRDYGKTLSGEHITPADADTFLDRYLARGSALARTVAKLDEEILQVKREIEDITAEGSLKKGETAGKVNVTVMAKSQTEVLLKLIYVVRQARWKPSYELHAHADESGVPASSVSLQYRATINQTTGEDWRGVTITLSTASPSLIDESIPELKPSRISPPYQRPVAQTTSFGFASVRSRGAQPLQSAPTGALFGSALAATGSGPHTENEEEDEAELVDPPPAFEPVTSIAKESPLFISYKIDGESSIPSDGEDHKVSIADLPFQATISHVVVPKVKAVVYLEAKVKNASDYRLMPGPVNIFFDNSFVSKTSIKDIAPGGEFTCTLGPDMGTRITYKRSSKLEKDTASRFSEQYATTTYTALTTINNTHPFALTKLVVRDGLPISDDGNRVRVILREPSVLAEAEQGEQKEVGEHKVAWCSPSGRKDGLYEWQCALEAEKEVTLSTSWDVKAPADVKWIETS
;
A
#
# COMPACT_ATOMS: atom_id res chain seq x y z
N MET A 1 2.33 -57.89 -6.30
CA MET A 1 2.22 -56.41 -6.37
C MET A 1 3.56 -55.89 -5.86
N SER A 2 4.28 -55.13 -6.66
CA SER A 2 5.51 -54.48 -6.23
C SER A 2 5.18 -53.46 -5.16
N SER A 3 6.02 -53.28 -4.13
CA SER A 3 5.86 -52.22 -3.14
C SER A 3 5.92 -50.85 -3.83
N PRO A 4 5.08 -49.89 -3.45
CA PRO A 4 5.08 -48.56 -4.07
C PRO A 4 6.43 -47.86 -3.85
N ILE A 5 6.89 -47.12 -4.85
CA ILE A 5 8.06 -46.26 -4.79
C ILE A 5 7.65 -45.01 -4.02
N LEU A 6 8.20 -44.81 -2.84
CA LEU A 6 7.89 -43.66 -1.97
C LEU A 6 8.86 -42.51 -2.23
N LEU A 7 8.35 -41.34 -2.58
CA LEU A 7 9.10 -40.09 -2.76
C LEU A 7 8.57 -39.02 -1.80
N VAL A 8 9.48 -38.29 -1.19
CA VAL A 8 9.13 -37.16 -0.32
C VAL A 8 9.61 -35.89 -1.01
N ALA A 9 8.69 -34.98 -1.26
CA ALA A 9 9.01 -33.72 -1.91
C ALA A 9 9.98 -32.90 -1.03
N SER A 10 11.09 -32.49 -1.61
CA SER A 10 12.14 -31.67 -1.00
C SER A 10 12.34 -30.36 -1.77
N ASN A 11 13.17 -29.46 -1.25
CA ASN A 11 13.54 -28.25 -1.98
C ASN A 11 14.39 -28.55 -3.24
N ASP A 12 15.19 -29.62 -3.20
CA ASP A 12 16.08 -29.99 -4.30
C ASP A 12 15.31 -30.44 -5.57
N ASP A 13 14.11 -31.00 -5.38
CA ASP A 13 13.24 -31.43 -6.47
C ASP A 13 12.50 -30.25 -7.12
N LEU A 14 12.40 -29.12 -6.42
CA LEU A 14 11.70 -27.93 -6.86
C LEU A 14 12.58 -27.13 -7.83
N LYS A 15 12.11 -26.90 -9.05
CA LYS A 15 12.90 -26.21 -10.10
C LYS A 15 12.35 -24.85 -10.48
N SER A 16 11.03 -24.72 -10.59
CA SER A 16 10.43 -23.45 -10.95
C SER A 16 9.04 -23.26 -10.35
N VAL A 17 8.71 -22.01 -10.09
CA VAL A 17 7.40 -21.58 -9.62
C VAL A 17 6.91 -20.43 -10.48
N THR A 18 5.69 -20.54 -11.03
CA THR A 18 5.00 -19.46 -11.73
C THR A 18 3.89 -18.92 -10.83
N ILE A 19 4.04 -17.69 -10.35
CA ILE A 19 3.09 -17.06 -9.42
C ILE A 19 2.12 -16.20 -10.22
N PHE A 20 0.82 -16.40 -9.99
CA PHE A 20 -0.26 -15.65 -10.64
C PHE A 20 -0.76 -14.50 -9.75
N LYS A 21 -1.42 -13.51 -10.35
CA LYS A 21 -2.09 -12.44 -9.57
C LYS A 21 -3.31 -12.95 -8.80
N SER A 22 -3.87 -14.07 -9.20
CA SER A 22 -5.14 -14.66 -8.72
C SER A 22 -5.01 -15.57 -7.49
N ASP A 23 -4.06 -15.31 -6.61
CA ASP A 23 -3.83 -16.09 -5.37
C ASP A 23 -3.50 -17.57 -5.63
N ARG A 24 -2.74 -17.84 -6.69
CA ARG A 24 -2.30 -19.17 -7.12
C ARG A 24 -0.86 -19.17 -7.60
N ALA A 25 -0.21 -20.34 -7.52
CA ALA A 25 1.07 -20.58 -8.17
C ALA A 25 1.11 -21.97 -8.82
N GLU A 26 1.73 -22.08 -9.98
CA GLU A 26 2.06 -23.35 -10.61
C GLU A 26 3.47 -23.76 -10.20
N VAL A 27 3.58 -24.93 -9.60
CA VAL A 27 4.83 -25.49 -9.06
C VAL A 27 5.29 -26.62 -9.96
N THR A 28 6.59 -26.63 -10.32
CA THR A 28 7.20 -27.67 -11.12
C THR A 28 8.31 -28.36 -10.33
N ARG A 29 8.21 -29.68 -10.18
CA ARG A 29 9.18 -30.55 -9.51
C ARG A 29 9.70 -31.64 -10.45
N TYR A 30 10.92 -32.07 -10.22
CA TYR A 30 11.53 -33.18 -10.95
C TYR A 30 12.02 -34.23 -9.96
N PHE A 31 11.66 -35.50 -10.25
CA PHE A 31 12.08 -36.67 -9.48
C PHE A 31 12.79 -37.67 -10.38
N SER A 32 13.99 -38.08 -9.99
CA SER A 32 14.65 -39.23 -10.64
C SER A 32 14.07 -40.52 -10.10
N VAL A 33 13.51 -41.38 -10.98
CA VAL A 33 12.79 -42.58 -10.59
C VAL A 33 13.27 -43.76 -11.43
N ALA A 34 13.72 -44.84 -10.76
CA ALA A 34 14.06 -46.08 -11.40
C ALA A 34 12.80 -46.98 -11.51
N LEU A 35 12.29 -47.13 -12.73
CA LEU A 35 11.13 -47.95 -13.04
C LEU A 35 11.56 -49.40 -13.33
N GLN A 36 10.78 -50.37 -12.82
CA GLN A 36 10.89 -51.77 -13.18
C GLN A 36 10.02 -52.09 -14.39
N SER A 37 10.33 -53.21 -15.09
CA SER A 37 9.45 -53.68 -16.17
C SER A 37 8.07 -54.05 -15.60
N GLY A 38 7.00 -53.55 -16.24
CA GLY A 38 5.61 -53.72 -15.81
C GLY A 38 5.04 -52.51 -15.13
N GLN A 39 4.11 -52.72 -14.20
CA GLN A 39 3.44 -51.66 -13.45
C GLN A 39 4.31 -51.19 -12.28
N ASN A 40 4.45 -49.87 -12.16
CA ASN A 40 5.13 -49.21 -11.08
C ASN A 40 4.15 -48.20 -10.44
N ASP A 41 3.96 -48.33 -9.14
CA ASP A 41 3.15 -47.40 -8.35
C ASP A 41 4.09 -46.48 -7.57
N ILE A 42 3.98 -45.18 -7.83
CA ILE A 42 4.81 -44.11 -7.24
C ILE A 42 3.93 -43.27 -6.33
N GLU A 43 4.36 -43.08 -5.13
CA GLU A 43 3.68 -42.25 -4.14
C GLU A 43 4.56 -41.04 -3.77
N ILE A 44 4.09 -39.83 -4.06
CA ILE A 44 4.77 -38.56 -3.78
C ILE A 44 4.04 -37.88 -2.62
N THR A 45 4.74 -37.63 -1.51
CA THR A 45 4.22 -37.00 -0.29
C THR A 45 4.93 -35.69 -0.01
N GLY A 46 4.45 -34.93 0.99
CA GLY A 46 5.09 -33.67 1.40
C GLY A 46 4.73 -32.47 0.52
N LEU A 47 3.67 -32.58 -0.30
CA LEU A 47 3.16 -31.46 -1.09
C LEU A 47 2.23 -30.58 -0.25
N SER A 48 2.03 -29.33 -0.69
CA SER A 48 1.13 -28.38 -0.04
C SER A 48 -0.27 -28.96 0.19
N SER A 49 -0.89 -28.65 1.31
CA SER A 49 -2.33 -28.95 1.56
C SER A 49 -3.27 -28.10 0.69
N TYR A 50 -2.76 -27.03 0.06
CA TYR A 50 -3.51 -26.15 -0.83
C TYR A 50 -3.38 -26.53 -2.32
N VAL A 51 -2.89 -27.73 -2.63
CA VAL A 51 -2.84 -28.24 -4.01
C VAL A 51 -4.26 -28.30 -4.58
N ASP A 52 -4.42 -27.80 -5.80
CA ASP A 52 -5.61 -28.01 -6.62
C ASP A 52 -5.52 -29.41 -7.23
N VAL A 53 -6.34 -30.33 -6.73
CA VAL A 53 -6.28 -31.77 -7.06
C VAL A 53 -6.46 -32.06 -8.56
N ASP A 54 -7.22 -31.22 -9.26
CA ASP A 54 -7.52 -31.37 -10.68
C ASP A 54 -6.41 -30.76 -11.58
N SER A 55 -5.49 -30.03 -10.99
CA SER A 55 -4.40 -29.37 -11.71
C SER A 55 -3.16 -30.26 -11.93
N VAL A 56 -3.10 -31.43 -11.28
CA VAL A 56 -1.91 -32.29 -11.28
C VAL A 56 -1.65 -32.87 -12.67
N ARG A 57 -0.44 -32.64 -13.16
CA ARG A 57 0.05 -33.15 -14.44
C ARG A 57 1.40 -33.83 -14.25
N VAL A 58 1.55 -35.02 -14.86
CA VAL A 58 2.78 -35.82 -14.84
C VAL A 58 3.29 -35.99 -16.26
N THR A 59 4.57 -35.69 -16.47
CA THR A 59 5.26 -35.82 -17.75
C THR A 59 6.70 -36.31 -17.52
N GLY A 60 7.52 -36.43 -18.56
CA GLY A 60 8.94 -36.82 -18.41
C GLY A 60 9.15 -38.33 -18.22
N LEU A 61 8.20 -39.16 -18.63
CA LEU A 61 8.22 -40.60 -18.41
C LEU A 61 9.02 -41.39 -19.51
N GLY A 62 9.64 -40.68 -20.46
CA GLY A 62 10.33 -41.34 -21.58
C GLY A 62 9.40 -42.28 -22.36
N ASP A 63 9.83 -43.55 -22.55
CA ASP A 63 9.06 -44.58 -23.22
C ASP A 63 7.99 -45.26 -22.35
N ALA A 64 7.96 -44.95 -21.05
CA ALA A 64 6.94 -45.44 -20.13
C ALA A 64 5.62 -44.69 -20.31
N ARG A 65 4.51 -45.33 -20.03
CA ARG A 65 3.17 -44.76 -20.20
C ARG A 65 2.53 -44.48 -18.86
N LEU A 66 2.01 -43.26 -18.71
CA LEU A 66 1.16 -42.91 -17.59
C LEU A 66 -0.15 -43.70 -17.69
N PHE A 67 -0.50 -44.42 -16.64
CA PHE A 67 -1.76 -45.13 -16.52
C PHE A 67 -2.77 -44.35 -15.71
N GLU A 68 -2.35 -43.85 -14.54
CA GLU A 68 -3.17 -43.06 -13.65
C GLU A 68 -2.33 -42.05 -12.88
N ALA A 69 -2.89 -40.86 -12.63
CA ALA A 69 -2.36 -39.90 -11.68
C ALA A 69 -3.52 -39.39 -10.82
N SER A 70 -3.41 -39.55 -9.53
CA SER A 70 -4.44 -39.08 -8.59
C SER A 70 -3.81 -38.28 -7.45
N CYS A 71 -4.44 -37.17 -7.09
CA CYS A 71 -4.03 -36.32 -5.97
C CYS A 71 -5.04 -36.42 -4.84
N LYS A 72 -4.56 -36.53 -3.62
CA LYS A 72 -5.38 -36.50 -2.40
C LYS A 72 -4.75 -35.57 -1.40
N VAL A 73 -5.56 -34.70 -0.81
CA VAL A 73 -5.16 -33.89 0.35
C VAL A 73 -5.74 -34.55 1.59
N GLN A 74 -4.90 -35.04 2.47
CA GLN A 74 -5.33 -35.57 3.74
C GLN A 74 -5.78 -34.40 4.62
N LYS A 75 -7.09 -34.20 4.76
CA LYS A 75 -7.59 -33.32 5.81
C LYS A 75 -7.22 -33.96 7.15
N ARG A 76 -6.34 -33.31 7.90
CA ARG A 76 -6.05 -33.72 9.26
C ARG A 76 -7.36 -33.65 10.05
N GLU A 77 -8.00 -34.83 10.25
CA GLU A 77 -9.03 -34.91 11.26
C GLU A 77 -8.38 -34.59 12.59
N VAL A 78 -8.90 -33.55 13.26
CA VAL A 78 -8.45 -33.16 14.60
C VAL A 78 -8.91 -34.24 15.59
N TRP A 79 -8.28 -35.42 15.51
CA TRP A 79 -8.37 -36.45 16.53
C TRP A 79 -7.07 -36.52 17.29
N ARG A 80 -7.18 -36.20 18.58
CA ARG A 80 -6.16 -36.39 19.59
C ARG A 80 -5.51 -37.77 19.45
N LYS A 81 -4.26 -37.81 19.09
CA LYS A 81 -3.17 -38.77 19.32
C LYS A 81 -2.34 -38.99 18.06
N SER A 82 -1.27 -38.25 17.96
CA SER A 82 -0.02 -38.78 17.47
C SER A 82 1.10 -37.97 18.11
N GLU A 83 1.76 -38.59 19.04
CA GLU A 83 3.05 -38.19 19.57
C GLU A 83 4.07 -38.27 18.45
N SER A 84 4.51 -37.12 17.94
CA SER A 84 5.86 -36.98 17.39
C SER A 84 6.17 -35.53 17.00
N LEU A 85 7.12 -34.95 17.66
CA LEU A 85 7.95 -33.76 17.40
C LEU A 85 7.31 -32.35 17.48
N GLU A 86 6.12 -32.09 17.00
CA GLU A 86 5.49 -30.76 17.11
C GLU A 86 4.83 -30.49 18.47
N THR A 87 4.55 -31.53 19.27
CA THR A 87 4.10 -31.43 20.67
C THR A 87 5.20 -30.87 21.58
N SER A 88 6.46 -30.97 21.17
CA SER A 88 7.61 -30.48 21.96
C SER A 88 7.59 -28.96 22.10
N ASP A 89 7.38 -28.20 21.04
CA ASP A 89 7.53 -26.74 21.06
C ASP A 89 6.31 -26.05 21.69
N SER A 90 5.10 -26.51 21.41
CA SER A 90 3.89 -26.02 22.09
C SER A 90 3.90 -26.33 23.58
N GLU A 91 4.39 -27.51 23.98
CA GLU A 91 4.53 -27.89 25.38
C GLU A 91 5.68 -27.12 26.06
N ARG A 92 6.80 -26.89 25.37
CA ARG A 92 7.90 -26.02 25.85
C ARG A 92 7.41 -24.58 26.03
N ILE A 93 6.68 -24.02 25.10
CA ILE A 93 6.08 -22.67 25.23
C ILE A 93 5.12 -22.62 26.42
N ARG A 94 4.30 -23.67 26.64
CA ARG A 94 3.41 -23.76 27.79
C ARG A 94 4.19 -23.76 29.10
N ILE A 95 5.21 -24.61 29.23
CA ILE A 95 6.08 -24.70 30.42
C ILE A 95 6.79 -23.36 30.67
N LEU A 96 7.30 -22.71 29.63
CA LEU A 96 7.94 -21.39 29.74
C LEU A 96 6.94 -20.29 30.16
N ASN A 97 5.71 -20.32 29.69
CA ASN A 97 4.67 -19.40 30.14
C ASN A 97 4.27 -19.63 31.60
N ASP A 98 4.19 -20.88 32.03
CA ASP A 98 3.95 -21.24 33.45
C ASP A 98 5.09 -20.75 34.35
N LYS A 99 6.35 -20.94 33.89
CA LYS A 99 7.54 -20.41 34.56
C LYS A 99 7.54 -18.90 34.66
N LYS A 100 7.23 -18.20 33.55
CA LYS A 100 7.11 -16.74 33.52
C LYS A 100 6.04 -16.24 34.49
N THR A 101 4.91 -16.94 34.58
CA THR A 101 3.82 -16.59 35.50
C THR A 101 4.25 -16.74 36.94
N ALA A 102 4.93 -17.84 37.29
CA ALA A 102 5.47 -18.09 38.63
C ALA A 102 6.48 -17.01 39.04
N LEU A 103 7.46 -16.69 38.19
CA LEU A 103 8.45 -15.63 38.43
C LEU A 103 7.77 -14.25 38.61
N THR A 104 6.72 -13.96 37.81
CA THR A 104 5.97 -12.71 37.93
C THR A 104 5.20 -12.64 39.26
N GLN A 105 4.63 -13.75 39.72
CA GLN A 105 3.99 -13.81 41.05
C GLN A 105 5.00 -13.60 42.19
N GLU A 106 6.16 -14.21 42.13
CA GLU A 106 7.24 -14.03 43.10
C GLU A 106 7.72 -12.58 43.14
N LYS A 107 7.90 -11.94 41.99
CA LYS A 107 8.21 -10.52 41.88
C LYS A 107 7.15 -9.65 42.56
N ASN A 108 5.85 -9.89 42.29
CA ASN A 108 4.75 -9.17 42.90
C ASN A 108 4.73 -9.28 44.43
N VAL A 109 5.09 -10.45 44.97
CA VAL A 109 5.22 -10.64 46.42
C VAL A 109 6.38 -9.80 46.98
N CYS A 110 7.53 -9.76 46.32
CA CYS A 110 8.67 -8.93 46.70
C CYS A 110 8.34 -7.43 46.64
N GLU A 111 7.65 -6.97 45.61
CA GLU A 111 7.20 -5.58 45.46
C GLU A 111 6.17 -5.20 46.54
N SER A 112 5.24 -6.11 46.84
CA SER A 112 4.27 -5.92 47.92
C SER A 112 4.95 -5.80 49.26
N ALA A 113 5.96 -6.66 49.53
CA ALA A 113 6.77 -6.60 50.74
C ALA A 113 7.56 -5.29 50.87
N ALA A 114 8.13 -4.80 49.75
CA ALA A 114 8.80 -3.50 49.68
C ALA A 114 7.85 -2.33 49.96
N THR A 115 6.63 -2.42 49.43
CA THR A 115 5.57 -1.41 49.65
C THR A 115 5.13 -1.40 51.11
N LEU A 116 4.88 -2.57 51.70
CA LEU A 116 4.50 -2.70 53.09
C LEU A 116 5.59 -2.16 54.02
N LEU A 117 6.87 -2.42 53.74
CA LEU A 117 8.00 -1.89 54.45
C LEU A 117 8.06 -0.36 54.39
N ARG A 118 7.80 0.21 53.24
CA ARG A 118 7.72 1.67 52.99
C ARG A 118 6.54 2.31 53.74
N ASP A 119 5.40 1.68 53.68
CA ASP A 119 4.20 2.18 54.34
C ASP A 119 4.29 2.10 55.85
N TYR A 120 4.90 1.05 56.38
CA TYR A 120 5.23 0.96 57.80
C TYR A 120 6.16 2.10 58.23
N GLY A 121 7.18 2.42 57.42
CA GLY A 121 8.05 3.58 57.71
C GLY A 121 7.31 4.93 57.80
N LYS A 122 6.23 5.10 57.03
CA LYS A 122 5.39 6.31 57.06
C LYS A 122 4.56 6.44 58.35
N THR A 123 4.30 5.34 59.03
CA THR A 123 3.52 5.34 60.28
C THR A 123 4.38 5.67 61.52
N LEU A 124 5.70 5.73 61.36
CA LEU A 124 6.63 6.04 62.44
C LEU A 124 6.65 7.57 62.67
N SER A 125 6.16 8.03 63.84
CA SER A 125 6.20 9.43 64.23
C SER A 125 7.18 9.65 65.38
N GLY A 126 7.81 10.82 65.40
CA GLY A 126 8.80 11.18 66.45
C GLY A 126 8.23 11.28 67.88
N GLU A 127 6.90 11.17 68.05
CA GLU A 127 6.26 11.18 69.37
C GLU A 127 6.36 9.79 70.09
N HIS A 128 6.60 8.69 69.34
CA HIS A 128 6.54 7.33 69.89
C HIS A 128 7.80 6.50 69.70
N ILE A 129 8.86 7.09 69.14
CA ILE A 129 10.12 6.34 68.84
C ILE A 129 11.31 7.09 69.44
N THR A 130 12.18 6.32 70.13
CA THR A 130 13.45 6.89 70.59
C THR A 130 14.44 7.00 69.39
N PRO A 131 15.42 7.93 69.43
CA PRO A 131 16.41 8.05 68.37
C PRO A 131 17.18 6.74 68.10
N ALA A 132 17.48 5.93 69.10
CA ALA A 132 18.18 4.63 68.95
C ALA A 132 17.30 3.59 68.22
N ASP A 133 15.98 3.59 68.46
CA ASP A 133 15.07 2.68 67.76
C ASP A 133 14.86 3.14 66.32
N ALA A 134 14.90 4.45 66.02
CA ALA A 134 14.83 5.02 64.68
C ALA A 134 16.07 4.59 63.86
N ASP A 135 17.26 4.68 64.42
CA ASP A 135 18.49 4.25 63.73
C ASP A 135 18.45 2.72 63.43
N THR A 136 18.05 1.91 64.43
CA THR A 136 17.87 0.47 64.24
C THR A 136 16.85 0.14 63.17
N PHE A 137 15.77 0.88 63.07
CA PHE A 137 14.76 0.75 62.00
C PHE A 137 15.35 1.11 60.65
N LEU A 138 16.06 2.24 60.53
CA LEU A 138 16.69 2.69 59.30
C LEU A 138 17.69 1.66 58.75
N ASP A 139 18.54 1.09 59.63
CA ASP A 139 19.48 0.01 59.22
C ASP A 139 18.74 -1.20 58.67
N ARG A 140 17.68 -1.66 59.34
CA ARG A 140 16.85 -2.79 58.87
C ARG A 140 16.10 -2.46 57.61
N TYR A 141 15.59 -1.21 57.46
CA TYR A 141 14.92 -0.74 56.29
C TYR A 141 15.83 -0.75 55.07
N LEU A 142 17.05 -0.20 55.19
CA LEU A 142 18.06 -0.20 54.13
C LEU A 142 18.52 -1.61 53.76
N ALA A 143 18.80 -2.45 54.76
CA ALA A 143 19.23 -3.84 54.52
C ALA A 143 18.15 -4.67 53.82
N ARG A 144 16.90 -4.64 54.29
CA ARG A 144 15.77 -5.35 53.66
C ARG A 144 15.33 -4.74 52.36
N GLY A 145 15.26 -3.40 52.26
CA GLY A 145 14.90 -2.71 51.04
C GLY A 145 15.87 -3.00 49.90
N SER A 146 17.17 -2.94 50.17
CA SER A 146 18.20 -3.26 49.18
C SER A 146 18.21 -4.75 48.78
N ALA A 147 17.95 -5.67 49.73
CA ALA A 147 17.80 -7.08 49.41
C ALA A 147 16.58 -7.35 48.49
N LEU A 148 15.42 -6.77 48.82
CA LEU A 148 14.22 -6.89 47.98
C LEU A 148 14.44 -6.30 46.59
N ALA A 149 15.06 -5.11 46.49
CA ALA A 149 15.37 -4.49 45.20
C ALA A 149 16.29 -5.36 44.34
N ARG A 150 17.33 -5.99 44.91
CA ARG A 150 18.19 -6.92 44.19
C ARG A 150 17.43 -8.17 43.74
N THR A 151 16.53 -8.70 44.58
CA THR A 151 15.71 -9.86 44.23
C THR A 151 14.77 -9.52 43.08
N VAL A 152 14.09 -8.35 43.09
CA VAL A 152 13.23 -7.89 42.01
C VAL A 152 14.02 -7.75 40.71
N ALA A 153 15.20 -7.12 40.75
CA ALA A 153 16.05 -6.96 39.56
C ALA A 153 16.48 -8.32 38.97
N LYS A 154 16.82 -9.30 39.83
CA LYS A 154 17.14 -10.65 39.38
C LYS A 154 15.96 -11.37 38.76
N LEU A 155 14.78 -11.26 39.35
CA LEU A 155 13.53 -11.82 38.79
C LEU A 155 13.15 -11.17 37.47
N ASP A 156 13.37 -9.86 37.30
CA ASP A 156 13.16 -9.18 36.02
C ASP A 156 14.09 -9.69 34.93
N GLU A 157 15.34 -9.95 35.24
CA GLU A 157 16.29 -10.54 34.30
C GLU A 157 15.89 -11.96 33.90
N GLU A 158 15.47 -12.80 34.86
CA GLU A 158 14.96 -14.15 34.57
C GLU A 158 13.68 -14.15 33.75
N ILE A 159 12.75 -13.22 34.02
CA ILE A 159 11.54 -13.03 33.22
C ILE A 159 11.89 -12.62 31.78
N LEU A 160 12.85 -11.71 31.60
CA LEU A 160 13.31 -11.26 30.29
C LEU A 160 13.94 -12.41 29.49
N GLN A 161 14.74 -13.25 30.16
CA GLN A 161 15.37 -14.42 29.55
C GLN A 161 14.31 -15.43 29.08
N VAL A 162 13.31 -15.74 29.92
CA VAL A 162 12.20 -16.62 29.53
C VAL A 162 11.37 -16.03 28.39
N LYS A 163 11.18 -14.71 28.35
CA LYS A 163 10.50 -14.05 27.22
C LYS A 163 11.28 -14.24 25.91
N ARG A 164 12.59 -14.06 25.92
CA ARG A 164 13.44 -14.28 24.73
C ARG A 164 13.37 -15.74 24.27
N GLU A 165 13.44 -16.71 25.18
CA GLU A 165 13.30 -18.13 24.83
C GLU A 165 11.93 -18.44 24.19
N ILE A 166 10.85 -17.81 24.66
CA ILE A 166 9.52 -17.94 24.05
C ILE A 166 9.50 -17.30 22.67
N GLU A 167 10.09 -16.11 22.52
CA GLU A 167 10.18 -15.40 21.24
C GLU A 167 11.01 -16.20 20.23
N ASP A 168 12.12 -16.79 20.63
CA ASP A 168 12.98 -17.62 19.77
C ASP A 168 12.24 -18.88 19.30
N ILE A 169 11.59 -19.63 20.20
CA ILE A 169 10.81 -20.82 19.84
C ILE A 169 9.58 -20.43 18.97
N THR A 170 8.95 -19.29 19.27
CA THR A 170 7.81 -18.79 18.49
C THR A 170 8.26 -18.32 17.12
N ALA A 171 9.43 -17.70 16.99
CA ALA A 171 10.03 -17.29 15.73
C ALA A 171 10.40 -18.52 14.87
N GLU A 172 11.00 -19.54 15.45
CA GLU A 172 11.31 -20.79 14.75
C GLU A 172 10.05 -21.55 14.31
N GLY A 173 8.98 -21.59 15.12
CA GLY A 173 7.70 -22.23 14.81
C GLY A 173 6.75 -21.37 13.93
N SER A 174 6.92 -20.04 13.95
CA SER A 174 6.09 -19.07 13.19
C SER A 174 6.58 -18.84 11.77
N LEU A 175 7.77 -19.31 11.41
CA LEU A 175 8.37 -19.10 10.10
C LEU A 175 7.64 -19.84 8.98
N LYS A 176 6.84 -20.86 9.27
CA LYS A 176 6.16 -21.65 8.25
C LYS A 176 4.65 -21.62 8.42
N LYS A 177 3.97 -20.86 7.57
CA LYS A 177 2.50 -20.85 7.47
C LYS A 177 2.05 -21.83 6.39
N GLY A 178 1.03 -22.63 6.67
CA GLY A 178 0.52 -23.67 5.78
C GLY A 178 1.03 -25.06 6.17
N GLU A 179 0.43 -26.07 5.60
CA GLU A 179 0.72 -27.48 5.89
C GLU A 179 1.06 -28.26 4.60
N THR A 180 1.90 -29.27 4.74
CA THR A 180 2.25 -30.20 3.65
C THR A 180 1.54 -31.53 3.86
N ALA A 181 0.24 -31.60 3.51
CA ALA A 181 -0.60 -32.78 3.61
C ALA A 181 -1.07 -33.33 2.25
N GLY A 182 -0.51 -32.77 1.15
CA GLY A 182 -0.80 -33.21 -0.21
C GLY A 182 -0.01 -34.47 -0.56
N LYS A 183 -0.69 -35.41 -1.26
CA LYS A 183 -0.14 -36.68 -1.72
C LYS A 183 -0.58 -36.93 -3.15
N VAL A 184 0.36 -37.29 -4.00
CA VAL A 184 0.10 -37.70 -5.40
C VAL A 184 0.49 -39.15 -5.58
N ASN A 185 -0.43 -39.95 -6.11
CA ASN A 185 -0.18 -41.31 -6.53
C ASN A 185 -0.13 -41.35 -8.06
N VAL A 186 0.92 -41.94 -8.60
CA VAL A 186 1.16 -42.06 -10.03
C VAL A 186 1.39 -43.54 -10.38
N THR A 187 0.59 -44.11 -11.25
CA THR A 187 0.79 -45.45 -11.77
C THR A 187 1.35 -45.36 -13.18
N VAL A 188 2.51 -45.95 -13.39
CA VAL A 188 3.26 -45.95 -14.66
C VAL A 188 3.51 -47.38 -15.15
N MET A 189 3.33 -47.58 -16.43
CA MET A 189 3.64 -48.86 -17.10
C MET A 189 4.93 -48.72 -17.92
N ALA A 190 5.97 -49.44 -17.54
CA ALA A 190 7.25 -49.47 -18.25
C ALA A 190 7.45 -50.81 -18.97
N LYS A 191 7.98 -50.76 -20.20
CA LYS A 191 8.25 -51.98 -20.99
C LYS A 191 9.50 -52.73 -20.53
N SER A 192 10.48 -51.99 -20.02
CA SER A 192 11.75 -52.49 -19.51
C SER A 192 12.17 -51.66 -18.30
N GLN A 193 13.14 -52.16 -17.55
CA GLN A 193 13.76 -51.37 -16.48
C GLN A 193 14.41 -50.12 -17.09
N THR A 194 14.05 -48.94 -16.58
CA THR A 194 14.55 -47.65 -17.09
C THR A 194 14.55 -46.61 -15.97
N GLU A 195 15.48 -45.69 -16.03
CA GLU A 195 15.48 -44.50 -15.18
C GLU A 195 14.80 -43.36 -15.93
N VAL A 196 13.86 -42.66 -15.26
CA VAL A 196 13.11 -41.55 -15.83
C VAL A 196 13.21 -40.33 -14.95
N LEU A 197 13.17 -39.15 -15.55
CA LEU A 197 13.06 -37.87 -14.84
C LEU A 197 11.60 -37.43 -14.87
N LEU A 198 10.85 -37.91 -13.87
CA LEU A 198 9.44 -37.61 -13.72
C LEU A 198 9.28 -36.10 -13.39
N LYS A 199 8.54 -35.41 -14.26
CA LYS A 199 8.18 -34.00 -14.06
C LYS A 199 6.75 -33.93 -13.53
N LEU A 200 6.60 -33.44 -12.28
CA LEU A 200 5.32 -33.18 -11.63
C LEU A 200 5.01 -31.69 -11.69
N ILE A 201 3.84 -31.34 -12.21
CA ILE A 201 3.33 -29.96 -12.27
C ILE A 201 1.99 -29.92 -11.54
N TYR A 202 1.79 -28.95 -10.67
CA TYR A 202 0.54 -28.74 -9.96
C TYR A 202 0.34 -27.29 -9.59
N VAL A 203 -0.89 -26.88 -9.37
CA VAL A 203 -1.26 -25.52 -8.93
C VAL A 203 -1.55 -25.56 -7.44
N VAL A 204 -1.02 -24.58 -6.71
CA VAL A 204 -1.30 -24.33 -5.30
C VAL A 204 -2.03 -23.00 -5.11
N ARG A 205 -2.90 -22.91 -4.10
CA ARG A 205 -3.51 -21.66 -3.66
C ARG A 205 -2.66 -21.01 -2.57
N GLN A 206 -3.05 -19.81 -2.14
CA GLN A 206 -2.36 -19.04 -1.09
C GLN A 206 -0.98 -18.53 -1.51
N ALA A 207 -0.83 -18.18 -2.79
CA ALA A 207 0.35 -17.53 -3.32
C ALA A 207 -0.05 -16.47 -4.33
N ARG A 208 0.45 -15.24 -4.16
CA ARG A 208 0.12 -14.10 -5.00
C ARG A 208 1.28 -13.15 -5.14
N TRP A 209 1.24 -12.32 -6.17
CA TRP A 209 2.17 -11.22 -6.33
C TRP A 209 1.45 -9.92 -6.69
N LYS A 210 2.09 -8.79 -6.36
CA LYS A 210 1.62 -7.44 -6.68
C LYS A 210 2.78 -6.62 -7.23
N PRO A 211 2.56 -5.79 -8.26
CA PRO A 211 3.56 -4.85 -8.71
C PRO A 211 3.76 -3.73 -7.69
N SER A 212 4.97 -3.26 -7.57
CA SER A 212 5.35 -2.06 -6.82
C SER A 212 6.49 -1.35 -7.55
N TYR A 213 6.60 -0.05 -7.35
CA TYR A 213 7.56 0.77 -8.07
C TYR A 213 8.28 1.71 -7.13
N GLU A 214 9.54 2.01 -7.45
CA GLU A 214 10.32 3.05 -6.82
C GLU A 214 10.84 3.98 -7.92
N LEU A 215 10.36 5.24 -7.93
CA LEU A 215 10.78 6.26 -8.89
C LEU A 215 11.87 7.11 -8.23
N HIS A 216 13.04 7.13 -8.82
CA HIS A 216 14.17 7.94 -8.41
C HIS A 216 14.36 9.09 -9.38
N ALA A 217 14.29 10.32 -8.87
CA ALA A 217 14.61 11.55 -9.55
C ALA A 217 15.73 12.26 -8.79
N HIS A 218 16.50 13.08 -9.47
CA HIS A 218 17.60 13.83 -8.86
C HIS A 218 17.70 15.23 -9.48
N ALA A 219 18.37 16.12 -8.77
CA ALA A 219 18.78 17.40 -9.30
C ALA A 219 20.23 17.30 -9.84
N ASP A 220 20.56 18.16 -10.78
CA ASP A 220 21.93 18.36 -11.22
C ASP A 220 22.74 19.18 -10.20
N GLU A 221 24.03 19.38 -10.46
CA GLU A 221 24.94 20.17 -9.58
C GLU A 221 24.49 21.62 -9.38
N SER A 222 23.64 22.15 -10.27
CA SER A 222 23.07 23.50 -10.17
C SER A 222 21.74 23.53 -9.42
N GLY A 223 21.25 22.38 -8.96
CA GLY A 223 19.96 22.25 -8.28
C GLY A 223 18.76 22.18 -9.22
N VAL A 224 18.97 22.12 -10.53
CA VAL A 224 17.89 21.97 -11.53
C VAL A 224 17.44 20.50 -11.56
N PRO A 225 16.13 20.23 -11.47
CA PRO A 225 15.63 18.86 -11.60
C PRO A 225 16.05 18.23 -12.94
N ALA A 226 16.75 17.10 -12.88
CA ALA A 226 17.24 16.40 -14.07
C ALA A 226 16.07 15.84 -14.90
N SER A 227 16.22 15.85 -16.21
CA SER A 227 15.24 15.29 -17.14
C SER A 227 15.27 13.76 -17.21
N SER A 228 16.15 13.10 -16.48
CA SER A 228 16.26 11.65 -16.39
C SER A 228 15.70 11.16 -15.04
N VAL A 229 14.90 10.09 -15.09
CA VAL A 229 14.39 9.40 -13.91
C VAL A 229 14.61 7.91 -14.07
N SER A 230 14.82 7.20 -12.97
CA SER A 230 14.89 5.74 -12.95
C SER A 230 13.66 5.16 -12.25
N LEU A 231 12.99 4.23 -12.90
CA LEU A 231 11.85 3.49 -12.34
C LEU A 231 12.28 2.06 -12.04
N GLN A 232 12.44 1.73 -10.77
CA GLN A 232 12.64 0.36 -10.34
C GLN A 232 11.30 -0.36 -10.29
N TYR A 233 11.11 -1.33 -11.19
CA TYR A 233 9.94 -2.19 -11.23
C TYR A 233 10.16 -3.41 -10.36
N ARG A 234 9.39 -3.54 -9.31
CA ARG A 234 9.50 -4.62 -8.32
C ARG A 234 8.19 -5.39 -8.22
N ALA A 235 8.28 -6.62 -7.76
CA ALA A 235 7.13 -7.41 -7.33
C ALA A 235 7.19 -7.69 -5.83
N THR A 236 6.05 -7.60 -5.19
CA THR A 236 5.86 -8.07 -3.82
C THR A 236 5.15 -9.41 -3.87
N ILE A 237 5.83 -10.46 -3.42
CA ILE A 237 5.33 -11.84 -3.39
C ILE A 237 4.95 -12.18 -1.96
N ASN A 238 3.78 -12.79 -1.78
CA ASN A 238 3.30 -13.26 -0.49
C ASN A 238 2.76 -14.68 -0.67
N GLN A 239 3.18 -15.62 0.21
CA GLN A 239 2.74 -16.99 0.12
C GLN A 239 2.63 -17.66 1.50
N THR A 240 1.64 -18.55 1.64
CA THR A 240 1.38 -19.39 2.81
C THR A 240 1.02 -20.82 2.38
N THR A 241 1.70 -21.32 1.38
CA THR A 241 1.39 -22.63 0.77
C THR A 241 1.79 -23.83 1.62
N GLY A 242 2.68 -23.63 2.62
CA GLY A 242 3.33 -24.70 3.38
C GLY A 242 4.61 -25.22 2.74
N GLU A 243 4.93 -24.79 1.51
CA GLU A 243 6.16 -25.17 0.80
C GLU A 243 7.09 -23.96 0.73
N ASP A 244 8.33 -24.10 1.25
CA ASP A 244 9.36 -23.11 1.03
C ASP A 244 9.91 -23.23 -0.38
N TRP A 245 10.03 -22.12 -1.08
CA TRP A 245 10.63 -22.08 -2.41
C TRP A 245 12.04 -21.52 -2.29
N ARG A 246 13.05 -22.40 -2.30
CA ARG A 246 14.46 -22.00 -2.11
C ARG A 246 15.28 -22.32 -3.35
N GLY A 247 16.06 -21.33 -3.82
CA GLY A 247 16.95 -21.50 -4.97
C GLY A 247 16.20 -21.91 -6.23
N VAL A 248 15.06 -21.29 -6.54
CA VAL A 248 14.19 -21.66 -7.65
C VAL A 248 14.04 -20.55 -8.67
N THR A 249 13.80 -20.90 -9.93
CA THR A 249 13.41 -19.93 -10.95
C THR A 249 11.98 -19.48 -10.71
N ILE A 250 11.79 -18.17 -10.45
CA ILE A 250 10.47 -17.56 -10.27
C ILE A 250 10.02 -16.90 -11.57
N THR A 251 8.78 -17.14 -11.95
CA THR A 251 8.08 -16.46 -13.04
C THR A 251 6.82 -15.80 -12.47
N LEU A 252 6.62 -14.53 -12.75
CA LEU A 252 5.44 -13.78 -12.36
C LEU A 252 4.51 -13.68 -13.57
N SER A 253 3.27 -14.09 -13.43
CA SER A 253 2.31 -14.10 -14.53
C SER A 253 1.08 -13.26 -14.22
N THR A 254 0.60 -12.54 -15.24
CA THR A 254 -0.68 -11.81 -15.17
C THR A 254 -1.86 -12.69 -15.55
N ALA A 255 -1.61 -13.94 -15.99
CA ALA A 255 -2.67 -14.89 -16.22
C ALA A 255 -3.52 -15.07 -14.95
N SER A 256 -4.80 -15.25 -15.15
CA SER A 256 -5.75 -15.61 -14.09
C SER A 256 -6.27 -17.01 -14.40
N PRO A 257 -5.62 -18.06 -13.90
CA PRO A 257 -6.16 -19.41 -14.03
C PRO A 257 -7.42 -19.48 -13.14
N SER A 258 -8.55 -19.02 -13.66
CA SER A 258 -9.84 -19.15 -12.99
C SER A 258 -10.41 -20.52 -13.28
N LEU A 259 -11.00 -21.16 -12.25
CA LEU A 259 -11.82 -22.36 -12.43
C LEU A 259 -13.25 -21.99 -12.90
N ILE A 260 -13.52 -20.72 -13.12
CA ILE A 260 -14.79 -20.25 -13.64
C ILE A 260 -14.71 -20.33 -15.16
N ASP A 261 -15.68 -20.99 -15.73
CA ASP A 261 -15.88 -21.10 -17.18
C ASP A 261 -16.10 -19.69 -17.75
N GLU A 262 -15.02 -19.05 -18.24
CA GLU A 262 -15.10 -17.77 -18.94
C GLU A 262 -15.61 -18.04 -20.38
N SER A 263 -16.90 -18.35 -20.50
CA SER A 263 -17.57 -18.40 -21.78
C SER A 263 -17.78 -16.98 -22.32
N ILE A 264 -17.82 -16.84 -23.65
CA ILE A 264 -18.19 -15.56 -24.27
C ILE A 264 -19.59 -15.20 -23.78
N PRO A 265 -19.78 -14.01 -23.18
CA PRO A 265 -21.10 -13.62 -22.66
C PRO A 265 -22.11 -13.53 -23.80
N GLU A 266 -23.27 -14.14 -23.60
CA GLU A 266 -24.38 -14.08 -24.55
C GLU A 266 -25.08 -12.74 -24.48
N LEU A 267 -25.24 -12.09 -25.65
CA LEU A 267 -26.01 -10.87 -25.75
C LEU A 267 -27.52 -11.19 -25.63
N LYS A 268 -28.12 -10.78 -24.50
CA LYS A 268 -29.57 -10.90 -24.33
C LYS A 268 -30.29 -9.72 -24.96
N PRO A 269 -31.42 -9.93 -25.65
CA PRO A 269 -32.16 -8.83 -26.24
C PRO A 269 -32.69 -7.88 -25.15
N SER A 270 -32.37 -6.60 -25.27
CA SER A 270 -32.93 -5.56 -24.42
C SER A 270 -34.35 -5.17 -24.91
N ARG A 271 -35.30 -5.06 -24.00
CA ARG A 271 -36.67 -4.65 -24.29
C ARG A 271 -36.94 -3.30 -23.64
N ILE A 272 -37.48 -2.38 -24.40
CA ILE A 272 -37.96 -1.08 -23.90
C ILE A 272 -39.43 -1.28 -23.52
N SER A 273 -39.78 -1.05 -22.27
CA SER A 273 -41.17 -1.01 -21.82
C SER A 273 -41.47 0.37 -21.23
N PRO A 274 -42.71 0.88 -21.37
CA PRO A 274 -43.09 2.15 -20.77
C PRO A 274 -42.91 2.06 -19.23
N PRO A 275 -42.56 3.20 -18.57
CA PRO A 275 -42.40 3.22 -17.13
C PRO A 275 -43.68 2.77 -16.43
N TYR A 276 -43.55 1.83 -15.48
CA TYR A 276 -44.68 1.35 -14.69
C TYR A 276 -45.24 2.52 -13.87
N GLN A 277 -46.41 3.04 -14.33
CA GLN A 277 -47.17 4.01 -13.55
C GLN A 277 -47.77 3.28 -12.36
N ARG A 278 -47.26 3.50 -11.16
CA ARG A 278 -47.95 3.08 -9.95
C ARG A 278 -49.32 3.73 -9.95
N PRO A 279 -50.46 2.95 -9.86
CA PRO A 279 -51.76 3.53 -9.69
C PRO A 279 -51.74 4.38 -8.41
N VAL A 280 -52.02 5.66 -8.57
CA VAL A 280 -52.23 6.57 -7.45
C VAL A 280 -53.47 6.05 -6.73
N ALA A 281 -53.31 5.50 -5.54
CA ALA A 281 -54.45 5.11 -4.69
C ALA A 281 -55.26 6.39 -4.41
N GLN A 282 -56.42 6.51 -5.02
CA GLN A 282 -57.40 7.54 -4.65
C GLN A 282 -57.81 7.27 -3.20
N THR A 283 -57.30 8.06 -2.28
CA THR A 283 -57.78 8.11 -0.91
C THR A 283 -59.18 8.71 -0.91
N THR A 284 -60.21 7.88 -1.02
CA THR A 284 -61.56 8.26 -0.65
C THR A 284 -61.57 8.55 0.85
N SER A 285 -61.67 9.81 1.20
CA SER A 285 -61.86 10.28 2.56
C SER A 285 -63.26 9.83 3.06
N PHE A 286 -63.31 8.76 3.80
CA PHE A 286 -64.41 8.51 4.73
C PHE A 286 -64.02 9.00 6.10
N GLY A 287 -64.67 10.08 6.52
CA GLY A 287 -64.59 10.54 7.89
C GLY A 287 -65.27 9.56 8.84
N PHE A 288 -64.53 9.15 9.88
CA PHE A 288 -65.14 8.68 11.12
C PHE A 288 -64.27 9.01 12.34
N ALA A 289 -64.96 9.44 13.32
CA ALA A 289 -64.70 9.88 14.66
C ALA A 289 -63.51 9.30 15.41
N SER A 290 -62.96 10.22 16.21
CA SER A 290 -62.01 10.05 17.32
C SER A 290 -62.34 8.87 18.28
N VAL A 291 -61.33 8.02 18.49
CA VAL A 291 -61.17 7.31 19.74
C VAL A 291 -59.73 7.49 20.25
N ARG A 292 -59.65 8.10 21.42
CA ARG A 292 -58.43 8.20 22.20
C ARG A 292 -58.01 6.80 22.67
N SER A 293 -56.79 6.41 22.42
CA SER A 293 -56.09 5.44 23.27
C SER A 293 -54.62 5.84 23.48
N ARG A 294 -54.25 5.65 24.72
CA ARG A 294 -52.98 6.04 25.35
C ARG A 294 -51.77 5.28 24.82
N GLY A 295 -50.66 5.97 24.68
CA GLY A 295 -49.38 5.60 25.26
C GLY A 295 -48.59 4.48 24.57
N ALA A 296 -47.61 4.83 23.77
CA ALA A 296 -46.33 4.13 23.68
C ALA A 296 -45.22 5.12 23.36
N GLN A 297 -44.23 5.17 24.24
CA GLN A 297 -43.04 6.00 24.11
C GLN A 297 -42.10 5.45 23.02
N PRO A 298 -41.42 6.30 22.27
CA PRO A 298 -40.35 5.86 21.38
C PRO A 298 -39.05 5.69 22.18
N LEU A 299 -38.39 4.57 21.93
CA LEU A 299 -37.02 4.29 22.37
C LEU A 299 -36.06 5.24 21.71
N GLN A 300 -35.31 5.94 22.54
CA GLN A 300 -34.19 6.80 22.16
C GLN A 300 -32.99 5.92 21.78
N SER A 301 -32.48 6.13 20.58
CA SER A 301 -31.15 5.67 20.16
C SER A 301 -30.08 6.60 20.73
N ALA A 302 -29.11 6.03 21.44
CA ALA A 302 -27.98 6.73 22.02
C ALA A 302 -26.94 7.10 20.94
N PRO A 303 -26.29 8.27 21.05
CA PRO A 303 -25.16 8.63 20.17
C PRO A 303 -23.85 8.09 20.73
N THR A 304 -23.07 7.46 19.86
CA THR A 304 -21.67 7.12 20.12
C THR A 304 -20.81 8.37 20.11
N GLY A 305 -20.28 8.74 21.26
CA GLY A 305 -19.34 9.84 21.41
C GLY A 305 -17.92 9.44 21.03
N ALA A 306 -17.30 10.27 20.20
CA ALA A 306 -15.86 10.24 19.93
C ALA A 306 -15.12 10.98 21.06
N LEU A 307 -14.12 10.32 21.63
CA LEU A 307 -13.20 10.91 22.60
C LEU A 307 -11.91 11.33 21.89
N PHE A 308 -11.71 12.63 21.77
CA PHE A 308 -10.41 13.24 21.48
C PHE A 308 -9.66 13.45 22.80
N GLY A 309 -8.47 12.86 22.90
CA GLY A 309 -7.51 13.10 23.96
C GLY A 309 -6.31 13.89 23.43
N SER A 310 -6.24 15.16 23.80
CA SER A 310 -5.04 16.00 23.62
C SER A 310 -4.06 15.71 24.75
N ALA A 311 -2.78 15.55 24.45
CA ALA A 311 -1.70 15.59 25.41
C ALA A 311 -0.67 16.66 25.01
N LEU A 312 -0.41 17.51 25.95
CA LEU A 312 0.44 18.70 25.93
C LEU A 312 1.93 18.36 25.90
N ALA A 313 2.67 19.28 25.30
CA ALA A 313 4.11 19.41 25.31
C ALA A 313 4.71 19.63 26.70
N ALA A 314 5.91 19.15 26.91
CA ALA A 314 6.83 19.68 27.93
C ALA A 314 8.23 19.81 27.35
N THR A 315 8.72 21.01 27.39
CA THR A 315 10.06 21.49 27.07
C THR A 315 11.07 21.03 28.11
N GLY A 316 12.28 20.72 27.67
CA GLY A 316 13.43 20.51 28.54
C GLY A 316 14.74 20.73 27.79
N SER A 317 15.31 21.91 27.97
CA SER A 317 16.64 22.31 27.50
C SER A 317 17.73 21.76 28.42
N GLY A 318 18.86 21.33 27.86
CA GLY A 318 20.10 21.16 28.60
C GLY A 318 21.26 20.91 27.63
N PRO A 319 22.37 21.60 27.74
CA PRO A 319 23.46 21.58 26.79
C PRO A 319 24.47 20.47 27.12
N HIS A 320 24.95 19.76 26.12
CA HIS A 320 26.17 18.96 26.27
C HIS A 320 27.20 19.33 25.22
N THR A 321 28.33 19.64 25.76
CA THR A 321 29.66 19.92 25.26
C THR A 321 30.16 18.99 24.15
N GLU A 322 30.80 19.67 23.21
CA GLU A 322 31.66 19.12 22.15
C GLU A 322 32.83 18.31 22.71
N ASN A 323 33.06 17.14 22.12
CA ASN A 323 34.38 16.54 22.07
C ASN A 323 34.62 16.14 20.60
N GLU A 324 35.54 16.86 19.99
CA GLU A 324 36.14 16.53 18.71
C GLU A 324 37.08 15.33 18.93
N GLU A 325 36.77 14.19 18.32
CA GLU A 325 37.74 13.16 18.01
C GLU A 325 37.85 13.06 16.49
N GLU A 326 39.03 13.43 16.01
CA GLU A 326 39.46 13.26 14.62
C GLU A 326 39.61 11.75 14.35
N ASP A 327 38.69 11.15 13.59
CA ASP A 327 38.85 9.82 13.02
C ASP A 327 39.33 9.96 11.56
N GLU A 328 40.53 9.39 11.33
CA GLU A 328 41.13 9.24 10.00
C GLU A 328 40.19 8.48 9.06
N ALA A 329 39.77 9.11 7.98
CA ALA A 329 38.95 8.50 6.93
C ALA A 329 39.83 7.47 6.16
N GLU A 330 39.58 6.21 6.45
CA GLU A 330 40.02 5.09 5.62
C GLU A 330 39.25 5.13 4.30
N LEU A 331 40.00 5.28 3.20
CA LEU A 331 39.48 5.25 1.83
C LEU A 331 38.88 3.87 1.54
N VAL A 332 37.56 3.74 1.71
CA VAL A 332 36.79 2.58 1.27
C VAL A 332 36.59 2.70 -0.24
N ASP A 333 37.13 1.73 -0.99
CA ASP A 333 36.86 1.59 -2.42
C ASP A 333 35.33 1.61 -2.68
N PRO A 334 34.88 2.28 -3.76
CA PRO A 334 33.45 2.29 -4.09
C PRO A 334 32.96 0.84 -4.32
N PRO A 335 31.78 0.48 -3.81
CA PRO A 335 31.21 -0.84 -4.03
C PRO A 335 31.07 -1.10 -5.53
N PRO A 336 31.31 -2.35 -6.01
CA PRO A 336 31.20 -2.69 -7.42
C PRO A 336 29.81 -2.31 -7.93
N ALA A 337 29.77 -1.63 -9.08
CA ALA A 337 28.54 -1.28 -9.76
C ALA A 337 27.76 -2.56 -10.02
N PHE A 338 26.59 -2.71 -9.39
CA PHE A 338 25.66 -3.79 -9.67
C PHE A 338 25.19 -3.64 -11.12
N GLU A 339 25.44 -4.67 -11.93
CA GLU A 339 24.82 -4.75 -13.26
C GLU A 339 23.30 -4.74 -13.10
N PRO A 340 22.54 -3.98 -13.92
CA PRO A 340 21.11 -3.92 -13.81
C PRO A 340 20.52 -5.30 -14.10
N VAL A 341 19.82 -5.86 -13.11
CA VAL A 341 19.07 -7.11 -13.22
C VAL A 341 17.93 -6.87 -14.20
N THR A 342 18.04 -7.45 -15.39
CA THR A 342 17.03 -7.33 -16.45
C THR A 342 16.28 -8.65 -16.56
N SER A 343 15.03 -8.71 -16.09
CA SER A 343 14.17 -9.87 -16.31
C SER A 343 13.73 -9.93 -17.79
N ILE A 344 13.51 -11.14 -18.31
CA ILE A 344 12.98 -11.32 -19.67
C ILE A 344 11.46 -11.27 -19.59
N ALA A 345 10.85 -10.19 -20.10
CA ALA A 345 9.41 -10.11 -20.29
C ALA A 345 9.01 -10.92 -21.53
N LYS A 346 8.06 -11.84 -21.38
CA LYS A 346 7.45 -12.58 -22.48
C LYS A 346 5.98 -12.22 -22.56
N GLU A 347 5.61 -11.52 -23.61
CA GLU A 347 4.22 -11.14 -23.88
C GLU A 347 3.54 -12.25 -24.71
N SER A 348 2.40 -12.72 -24.22
CA SER A 348 1.48 -13.61 -24.92
C SER A 348 0.18 -12.83 -25.18
N PRO A 349 -0.61 -13.16 -26.20
CA PRO A 349 -1.91 -12.51 -26.42
C PRO A 349 -2.86 -12.52 -25.21
N LEU A 350 -2.69 -13.48 -24.31
CA LEU A 350 -3.58 -13.69 -23.15
C LEU A 350 -2.99 -13.20 -21.81
N PHE A 351 -1.65 -13.14 -21.69
CA PHE A 351 -0.99 -12.78 -20.45
C PHE A 351 0.46 -12.33 -20.68
N ILE A 352 0.98 -11.62 -19.71
CA ILE A 352 2.40 -11.23 -19.65
C ILE A 352 3.05 -12.04 -18.54
N SER A 353 4.25 -12.55 -18.79
CA SER A 353 5.07 -13.22 -17.79
C SER A 353 6.44 -12.55 -17.68
N TYR A 354 6.88 -12.34 -16.45
CA TYR A 354 8.18 -11.80 -16.11
C TYR A 354 9.00 -12.91 -15.44
N LYS A 355 10.03 -13.40 -16.11
CA LYS A 355 10.95 -14.35 -15.51
C LYS A 355 11.97 -13.55 -14.69
N ILE A 356 12.04 -13.80 -13.40
CA ILE A 356 13.02 -13.18 -12.52
C ILE A 356 14.39 -13.80 -12.80
N ASP A 357 15.41 -12.95 -12.96
CA ASP A 357 16.77 -13.40 -13.20
C ASP A 357 17.38 -14.00 -11.93
N GLY A 358 18.12 -15.09 -12.13
CA GLY A 358 18.73 -15.83 -11.04
C GLY A 358 17.74 -16.74 -10.29
N GLU A 359 18.25 -17.35 -9.24
CA GLU A 359 17.47 -18.17 -8.32
C GLU A 359 17.00 -17.32 -7.13
N SER A 360 15.75 -17.46 -6.78
CA SER A 360 15.13 -16.72 -5.68
C SER A 360 14.64 -17.66 -4.60
N SER A 361 14.61 -17.16 -3.36
CA SER A 361 14.09 -17.91 -2.21
C SER A 361 12.94 -17.15 -1.57
N ILE A 362 11.75 -17.76 -1.57
CA ILE A 362 10.53 -17.22 -0.96
C ILE A 362 10.01 -18.25 0.05
N PRO A 363 10.17 -18.02 1.35
CA PRO A 363 9.65 -18.89 2.38
C PRO A 363 8.12 -18.82 2.48
N SER A 364 7.53 -19.85 3.10
CA SER A 364 6.08 -19.90 3.35
C SER A 364 5.74 -19.27 4.71
N ASP A 365 6.08 -17.99 4.89
CA ASP A 365 5.91 -17.24 6.14
C ASP A 365 4.71 -16.27 6.10
N GLY A 366 4.15 -16.03 4.91
CA GLY A 366 3.05 -15.08 4.71
C GLY A 366 3.47 -13.62 4.84
N GLU A 367 4.77 -13.36 4.82
CA GLU A 367 5.31 -12.01 4.75
C GLU A 367 5.47 -11.54 3.30
N ASP A 368 5.66 -10.24 3.13
CA ASP A 368 5.80 -9.62 1.81
C ASP A 368 7.28 -9.60 1.38
N HIS A 369 7.65 -10.46 0.43
CA HIS A 369 8.99 -10.54 -0.15
C HIS A 369 9.08 -9.72 -1.43
N LYS A 370 10.02 -8.77 -1.49
CA LYS A 370 10.24 -7.93 -2.66
C LYS A 370 11.31 -8.53 -3.57
N VAL A 371 10.98 -8.70 -4.84
CA VAL A 371 11.91 -9.13 -5.90
C VAL A 371 11.97 -8.07 -6.99
N SER A 372 13.14 -7.89 -7.60
CA SER A 372 13.31 -6.96 -8.72
C SER A 372 12.84 -7.60 -10.01
N ILE A 373 12.08 -6.84 -10.82
CA ILE A 373 11.70 -7.22 -12.19
C ILE A 373 12.62 -6.53 -13.18
N ALA A 374 12.74 -5.21 -13.10
CA ALA A 374 13.58 -4.43 -14.00
C ALA A 374 13.92 -3.05 -13.41
N ASP A 375 15.06 -2.51 -13.81
CA ASP A 375 15.43 -1.11 -13.60
C ASP A 375 15.32 -0.37 -14.94
N LEU A 376 14.38 0.58 -15.02
CA LEU A 376 13.96 1.22 -16.25
C LEU A 376 14.37 2.71 -16.25
N PRO A 377 15.41 3.09 -17.01
CA PRO A 377 15.74 4.50 -17.18
C PRO A 377 14.77 5.16 -18.15
N PHE A 378 14.23 6.32 -17.78
CA PHE A 378 13.30 7.08 -18.60
C PHE A 378 13.73 8.55 -18.72
N GLN A 379 13.31 9.16 -19.83
CA GLN A 379 13.30 10.60 -19.97
C GLN A 379 11.99 11.17 -19.44
N ALA A 380 12.08 12.19 -18.63
CA ALA A 380 10.96 12.89 -18.04
C ALA A 380 10.93 14.35 -18.48
N THR A 381 9.74 14.89 -18.67
CA THR A 381 9.54 16.32 -18.77
C THR A 381 9.11 16.83 -17.40
N ILE A 382 9.97 17.62 -16.75
CA ILE A 382 9.67 18.21 -15.45
C ILE A 382 8.96 19.55 -15.66
N SER A 383 7.90 19.76 -14.89
CA SER A 383 7.14 21.01 -14.85
C SER A 383 6.82 21.39 -13.40
N HIS A 384 6.76 22.70 -13.14
CA HIS A 384 6.31 23.25 -11.88
C HIS A 384 4.81 23.52 -11.98
N VAL A 385 4.01 22.87 -11.16
CA VAL A 385 2.53 22.94 -11.24
C VAL A 385 1.96 23.46 -9.95
N VAL A 386 1.01 24.38 -10.06
CA VAL A 386 0.27 24.90 -8.91
C VAL A 386 -1.20 25.06 -9.18
N VAL A 387 -2.02 24.86 -8.15
CA VAL A 387 -3.46 25.13 -8.11
C VAL A 387 -3.73 26.10 -6.97
N PRO A 388 -3.50 27.42 -7.18
CA PRO A 388 -3.40 28.39 -6.09
C PRO A 388 -4.74 28.59 -5.35
N LYS A 389 -5.88 28.41 -6.03
CA LYS A 389 -7.22 28.44 -5.45
C LYS A 389 -7.43 27.37 -4.37
N VAL A 390 -6.77 26.21 -4.49
CA VAL A 390 -6.88 25.10 -3.55
C VAL A 390 -5.73 25.13 -2.53
N LYS A 391 -4.50 25.28 -3.01
CA LYS A 391 -3.30 25.32 -2.17
C LYS A 391 -2.20 26.14 -2.86
N ALA A 392 -1.70 27.17 -2.18
CA ALA A 392 -0.64 28.03 -2.67
C ALA A 392 0.75 27.38 -2.49
N VAL A 393 0.95 26.21 -3.08
CA VAL A 393 2.21 25.44 -3.08
C VAL A 393 2.47 24.95 -4.49
N VAL A 394 3.69 25.16 -4.99
CA VAL A 394 4.16 24.59 -6.27
C VAL A 394 4.59 23.16 -6.03
N TYR A 395 4.29 22.31 -6.99
CA TYR A 395 4.72 20.92 -7.00
C TYR A 395 5.54 20.65 -8.27
N LEU A 396 6.61 19.89 -8.13
CA LEU A 396 7.32 19.32 -9.26
C LEU A 396 6.51 18.12 -9.79
N GLU A 397 6.15 18.18 -11.07
CA GLU A 397 5.45 17.11 -11.77
C GLU A 397 6.36 16.57 -12.89
N ALA A 398 6.64 15.27 -12.87
CA ALA A 398 7.36 14.59 -13.93
C ALA A 398 6.35 13.91 -14.87
N LYS A 399 6.37 14.26 -16.15
CA LYS A 399 5.69 13.54 -17.21
C LYS A 399 6.67 12.59 -17.87
N VAL A 400 6.41 11.28 -17.74
CA VAL A 400 7.31 10.21 -18.19
C VAL A 400 6.63 9.43 -19.30
N LYS A 401 7.39 9.11 -20.35
CA LYS A 401 6.96 8.19 -21.40
C LYS A 401 7.60 6.82 -21.16
N ASN A 402 6.78 5.77 -21.12
CA ASN A 402 7.27 4.40 -21.03
C ASN A 402 7.93 3.98 -22.36
N ALA A 403 9.23 4.20 -22.46
CA ALA A 403 10.03 3.81 -23.62
C ALA A 403 10.55 2.37 -23.54
N SER A 404 10.21 1.62 -22.50
CA SER A 404 10.60 0.22 -22.33
C SER A 404 9.62 -0.74 -22.99
N ASP A 405 10.06 -1.99 -23.15
CA ASP A 405 9.21 -3.09 -23.60
C ASP A 405 8.29 -3.65 -22.49
N TYR A 406 8.41 -3.11 -21.28
CA TYR A 406 7.63 -3.54 -20.14
C TYR A 406 6.30 -2.79 -20.04
N ARG A 407 5.20 -3.54 -19.94
CA ARG A 407 3.92 -2.97 -19.52
C ARG A 407 3.95 -2.72 -18.01
N LEU A 408 3.74 -1.48 -17.61
CA LEU A 408 3.67 -1.10 -16.21
C LEU A 408 2.26 -1.30 -15.72
N MET A 409 2.10 -2.24 -14.79
CA MET A 409 0.79 -2.61 -14.25
C MET A 409 0.33 -1.64 -13.17
N PRO A 410 -0.99 -1.54 -12.89
CA PRO A 410 -1.48 -0.71 -11.81
C PRO A 410 -0.85 -1.10 -10.47
N GLY A 411 -0.21 -0.14 -9.81
CA GLY A 411 0.48 -0.39 -8.54
C GLY A 411 0.97 0.88 -7.83
N PRO A 412 1.34 0.76 -6.54
CA PRO A 412 1.91 1.85 -5.77
C PRO A 412 3.31 2.22 -6.28
N VAL A 413 3.60 3.52 -6.25
CA VAL A 413 4.91 4.10 -6.58
C VAL A 413 5.41 4.88 -5.38
N ASN A 414 6.56 4.51 -4.86
CA ASN A 414 7.30 5.31 -3.90
C ASN A 414 8.22 6.26 -4.68
N ILE A 415 8.23 7.54 -4.35
CA ILE A 415 9.00 8.56 -5.05
C ILE A 415 10.13 9.03 -4.16
N PHE A 416 11.33 9.00 -4.73
CA PHE A 416 12.56 9.47 -4.11
C PHE A 416 13.14 10.62 -4.96
N PHE A 417 13.54 11.68 -4.29
CA PHE A 417 14.28 12.80 -4.90
C PHE A 417 15.58 12.99 -4.13
N ASP A 418 16.71 12.95 -4.81
CA ASP A 418 18.05 12.97 -4.21
C ASP A 418 18.19 11.97 -3.05
N ASN A 419 17.79 10.72 -3.29
CA ASN A 419 17.76 9.61 -2.33
C ASN A 419 16.84 9.80 -1.10
N SER A 420 16.10 10.90 -1.02
CA SER A 420 15.14 11.16 0.05
C SER A 420 13.74 10.72 -0.37
N PHE A 421 13.04 10.01 0.52
CA PHE A 421 11.63 9.67 0.29
C PHE A 421 10.78 10.94 0.33
N VAL A 422 10.03 11.20 -0.73
CA VAL A 422 9.22 12.43 -0.86
C VAL A 422 7.74 12.14 -0.75
N SER A 423 7.25 11.13 -1.49
CA SER A 423 5.82 10.87 -1.57
C SER A 423 5.52 9.44 -2.02
N LYS A 424 4.26 9.06 -1.87
CA LYS A 424 3.72 7.81 -2.40
C LYS A 424 2.51 8.12 -3.29
N THR A 425 2.52 7.56 -4.49
CA THR A 425 1.43 7.68 -5.46
C THR A 425 1.08 6.30 -6.03
N SER A 426 0.30 6.25 -7.08
CA SER A 426 0.01 5.02 -7.83
C SER A 426 -0.03 5.33 -9.32
N ILE A 427 0.42 4.38 -10.13
CA ILE A 427 0.24 4.41 -11.58
C ILE A 427 -0.90 3.49 -12.00
N LYS A 428 -1.51 3.83 -13.11
CA LYS A 428 -2.50 3.01 -13.80
C LYS A 428 -1.79 2.00 -14.71
N ASP A 429 -2.54 1.26 -15.49
CA ASP A 429 -2.00 0.38 -16.52
C ASP A 429 -1.39 1.21 -17.67
N ILE A 430 -0.10 1.05 -17.93
CA ILE A 430 0.65 1.83 -18.92
C ILE A 430 1.36 0.87 -19.87
N ALA A 431 0.87 0.81 -21.10
CA ALA A 431 1.50 0.02 -22.15
C ALA A 431 2.85 0.61 -22.59
N PRO A 432 3.72 -0.16 -23.25
CA PRO A 432 4.86 0.38 -23.97
C PRO A 432 4.45 1.56 -24.88
N GLY A 433 5.20 2.66 -24.83
CA GLY A 433 4.90 3.90 -25.52
C GLY A 433 3.87 4.81 -24.84
N GLY A 434 3.18 4.35 -23.79
CA GLY A 434 2.23 5.13 -23.00
C GLY A 434 2.91 6.16 -22.10
N GLU A 435 2.14 7.15 -21.63
CA GLU A 435 2.63 8.23 -20.78
C GLU A 435 1.96 8.18 -19.40
N PHE A 436 2.69 8.61 -18.38
CA PHE A 436 2.18 8.80 -17.03
C PHE A 436 2.81 10.02 -16.35
N THR A 437 2.14 10.53 -15.33
CA THR A 437 2.63 11.66 -14.54
C THR A 437 2.81 11.26 -13.09
N CYS A 438 3.89 11.76 -12.48
CA CYS A 438 4.19 11.58 -11.07
C CYS A 438 4.54 12.92 -10.43
N THR A 439 4.04 13.16 -9.22
CA THR A 439 4.41 14.36 -8.44
C THR A 439 5.66 14.06 -7.63
N LEU A 440 6.76 14.76 -7.93
CA LEU A 440 8.06 14.58 -7.28
C LEU A 440 8.17 15.27 -5.92
N GLY A 441 7.16 16.07 -5.52
CA GLY A 441 7.12 16.75 -4.25
C GLY A 441 6.90 18.26 -4.37
N PRO A 442 6.77 18.97 -3.22
CA PRO A 442 6.63 20.42 -3.21
C PRO A 442 7.98 21.11 -3.52
N ASP A 443 7.90 22.12 -4.34
CA ASP A 443 9.01 23.04 -4.58
C ASP A 443 9.06 24.13 -3.51
N MET A 444 10.14 24.18 -2.74
CA MET A 444 10.32 25.13 -1.65
C MET A 444 10.91 26.48 -2.09
N GLY A 445 11.49 26.53 -3.30
CA GLY A 445 12.09 27.74 -3.85
C GLY A 445 11.13 28.63 -4.65
N THR A 446 9.87 28.22 -4.84
CA THR A 446 8.88 29.05 -5.52
C THR A 446 7.78 29.48 -4.55
N ARG A 447 7.63 30.79 -4.34
CA ARG A 447 6.64 31.38 -3.45
C ARG A 447 5.42 31.84 -4.23
N ILE A 448 4.22 31.60 -3.67
CA ILE A 448 2.96 31.95 -4.31
C ILE A 448 2.07 32.75 -3.37
N THR A 449 1.44 33.77 -3.94
CA THR A 449 0.38 34.52 -3.30
C THR A 449 -0.85 34.53 -4.21
N TYR A 450 -1.99 34.12 -3.67
CA TYR A 450 -3.28 34.16 -4.37
C TYR A 450 -4.21 35.11 -3.66
N LYS A 451 -4.73 36.12 -4.40
CA LYS A 451 -5.67 37.12 -3.88
C LYS A 451 -6.87 37.17 -4.78
N ARG A 452 -8.07 37.05 -4.20
CA ARG A 452 -9.33 37.20 -4.90
C ARG A 452 -10.09 38.40 -4.31
N SER A 453 -10.53 39.30 -5.18
CA SER A 453 -11.36 40.45 -4.83
C SER A 453 -12.66 40.45 -5.63
N SER A 454 -13.69 41.12 -5.11
CA SER A 454 -14.96 41.28 -5.82
C SER A 454 -15.48 42.70 -5.71
N LYS A 455 -16.11 43.17 -6.78
CA LYS A 455 -16.79 44.47 -6.86
C LYS A 455 -18.20 44.25 -7.37
N LEU A 456 -19.19 44.72 -6.59
CA LEU A 456 -20.60 44.66 -6.99
C LEU A 456 -21.01 45.95 -7.66
N GLU A 457 -21.55 45.88 -8.88
CA GLU A 457 -22.16 46.99 -9.57
C GLU A 457 -23.65 46.67 -9.83
N LYS A 458 -24.53 47.62 -9.50
CA LYS A 458 -25.97 47.49 -9.77
C LYS A 458 -26.31 48.36 -10.95
N ASP A 459 -26.92 47.77 -11.97
CA ASP A 459 -27.42 48.54 -13.12
C ASP A 459 -28.53 49.50 -12.66
N THR A 460 -28.32 50.79 -12.88
CA THR A 460 -29.33 51.83 -12.69
C THR A 460 -30.26 51.91 -13.90
N ALA A 461 -30.91 50.79 -14.23
CA ALA A 461 -31.78 50.75 -15.37
C ALA A 461 -33.14 51.42 -15.10
N SER A 462 -33.79 51.91 -16.20
CA SER A 462 -35.10 52.53 -16.26
C SER A 462 -36.17 51.69 -15.54
N ARG A 463 -37.19 52.36 -14.95
CA ARG A 463 -38.30 51.78 -14.16
C ARG A 463 -39.09 50.63 -14.83
N PHE A 464 -38.81 50.27 -16.06
CA PHE A 464 -39.54 49.26 -16.85
C PHE A 464 -38.71 48.08 -17.35
N SER A 465 -37.43 47.91 -16.96
CA SER A 465 -36.61 46.78 -17.32
C SER A 465 -36.14 45.99 -16.07
N GLU A 466 -35.95 44.68 -16.21
CA GLU A 466 -35.39 43.87 -15.15
C GLU A 466 -34.05 44.44 -14.70
N GLN A 467 -33.91 44.67 -13.39
CA GLN A 467 -32.66 45.15 -12.80
C GLN A 467 -31.68 44.00 -12.67
N TYR A 468 -30.51 44.15 -13.23
CA TYR A 468 -29.40 43.21 -13.09
C TYR A 468 -28.36 43.72 -12.10
N ALA A 469 -27.75 42.79 -11.37
CA ALA A 469 -26.58 43.04 -10.57
C ALA A 469 -25.41 42.28 -11.20
N THR A 470 -24.29 42.97 -11.39
CA THR A 470 -23.05 42.40 -11.91
C THR A 470 -22.02 42.42 -10.81
N THR A 471 -21.51 41.24 -10.42
CA THR A 471 -20.38 41.13 -9.53
C THR A 471 -19.14 40.76 -10.31
N THR A 472 -18.18 41.67 -10.40
CA THR A 472 -16.89 41.44 -11.04
C THR A 472 -15.94 40.86 -10.01
N TYR A 473 -15.39 39.70 -10.31
CA TYR A 473 -14.33 39.05 -9.55
C TYR A 473 -13.01 39.24 -10.27
N THR A 474 -11.96 39.45 -9.49
CA THR A 474 -10.57 39.50 -9.97
C THR A 474 -9.71 38.59 -9.10
N ALA A 475 -9.06 37.61 -9.69
CA ALA A 475 -8.06 36.74 -9.08
C ALA A 475 -6.67 37.15 -9.55
N LEU A 476 -5.79 37.43 -8.61
CA LEU A 476 -4.39 37.75 -8.85
C LEU A 476 -3.52 36.63 -8.25
N THR A 477 -2.74 35.98 -9.11
CA THR A 477 -1.75 35.00 -8.70
C THR A 477 -0.37 35.56 -8.92
N THR A 478 0.34 35.85 -7.83
CA THR A 478 1.72 36.32 -7.86
C THR A 478 2.67 35.18 -7.51
N ILE A 479 3.64 34.90 -8.38
CA ILE A 479 4.59 33.79 -8.27
C ILE A 479 5.98 34.39 -8.29
N ASN A 480 6.77 34.10 -7.27
CA ASN A 480 8.13 34.56 -7.11
C ASN A 480 9.07 33.34 -7.15
N ASN A 481 9.95 33.29 -8.15
CA ASN A 481 10.98 32.31 -8.27
C ASN A 481 12.19 32.74 -7.43
N THR A 482 12.51 32.02 -6.37
CA THR A 482 13.70 32.29 -5.54
C THR A 482 14.88 31.35 -5.86
N HIS A 483 14.73 30.52 -6.90
CA HIS A 483 15.84 29.68 -7.37
C HIS A 483 16.88 30.49 -8.14
N PRO A 484 18.15 30.02 -8.15
CA PRO A 484 19.19 30.60 -8.97
C PRO A 484 19.09 30.24 -10.47
N PHE A 485 18.07 29.45 -10.84
CA PHE A 485 17.77 29.00 -12.21
C PHE A 485 16.36 29.39 -12.67
N ALA A 486 16.16 29.39 -13.98
CA ALA A 486 14.88 29.73 -14.57
C ALA A 486 13.90 28.52 -14.51
N LEU A 487 12.63 28.81 -14.20
CA LEU A 487 11.53 27.85 -14.32
C LEU A 487 11.04 27.86 -15.77
N THR A 488 11.48 26.91 -16.57
CA THR A 488 11.16 26.87 -18.02
C THR A 488 9.72 26.43 -18.30
N LYS A 489 9.10 25.67 -17.38
CA LYS A 489 7.72 25.16 -17.48
C LYS A 489 7.01 25.32 -16.15
N LEU A 490 6.38 26.49 -15.96
CA LEU A 490 5.52 26.76 -14.83
C LEU A 490 4.08 26.73 -15.31
N VAL A 491 3.25 25.86 -14.71
CA VAL A 491 1.84 25.67 -15.02
C VAL A 491 0.99 26.10 -13.83
N VAL A 492 0.14 27.09 -14.05
CA VAL A 492 -0.79 27.57 -13.01
C VAL A 492 -2.21 27.21 -13.42
N ARG A 493 -2.81 26.28 -12.70
CA ARG A 493 -4.19 25.82 -12.94
C ARG A 493 -5.15 26.55 -12.04
N ASP A 494 -6.21 27.11 -12.63
CA ASP A 494 -7.28 27.79 -11.90
C ASP A 494 -8.64 27.47 -12.57
N GLY A 495 -9.74 27.96 -11.99
CA GLY A 495 -11.07 27.67 -12.47
C GLY A 495 -12.04 28.81 -12.30
N LEU A 496 -12.82 29.04 -13.37
CA LEU A 496 -13.98 29.92 -13.37
C LEU A 496 -15.21 29.16 -12.84
N PRO A 497 -16.09 29.79 -12.09
CA PRO A 497 -17.35 29.17 -11.72
C PRO A 497 -18.22 28.93 -12.97
N ILE A 498 -18.97 27.84 -12.96
CA ILE A 498 -19.93 27.50 -14.00
C ILE A 498 -21.32 27.74 -13.45
N SER A 499 -22.21 28.23 -14.27
CA SER A 499 -23.61 28.43 -13.90
C SER A 499 -24.44 27.20 -14.25
N ASP A 500 -25.13 26.63 -13.28
CA ASP A 500 -26.13 25.57 -13.52
C ASP A 500 -27.40 26.10 -14.17
N ASP A 501 -27.72 27.40 -13.97
CA ASP A 501 -28.83 28.12 -14.60
C ASP A 501 -28.32 29.30 -15.44
N GLY A 502 -27.71 28.98 -16.59
CA GLY A 502 -27.13 29.97 -17.50
C GLY A 502 -28.13 30.98 -18.08
N ASN A 503 -29.44 30.77 -17.91
CA ASN A 503 -30.47 31.73 -18.34
C ASN A 503 -30.62 32.87 -17.33
N ARG A 504 -30.49 32.57 -16.02
CA ARG A 504 -30.69 33.55 -14.94
C ARG A 504 -29.37 34.10 -14.39
N VAL A 505 -28.37 33.22 -14.23
CA VAL A 505 -27.04 33.61 -13.71
C VAL A 505 -26.01 33.35 -14.80
N ARG A 506 -25.34 34.38 -15.30
CA ARG A 506 -24.34 34.25 -16.36
C ARG A 506 -22.95 34.54 -15.82
N VAL A 507 -22.00 33.66 -16.12
CA VAL A 507 -20.57 33.88 -15.87
C VAL A 507 -19.93 34.29 -17.20
N ILE A 508 -19.24 35.43 -17.19
CA ILE A 508 -18.64 36.03 -18.40
C ILE A 508 -17.17 36.30 -18.07
N LEU A 509 -16.28 35.60 -18.76
CA LEU A 509 -14.84 35.84 -18.65
C LEU A 509 -14.50 37.21 -19.27
N ARG A 510 -13.80 38.08 -18.53
CA ARG A 510 -13.31 39.36 -18.99
C ARG A 510 -11.85 39.34 -19.38
N GLU A 511 -11.00 38.81 -18.47
CA GLU A 511 -9.58 38.69 -18.68
C GLU A 511 -9.08 37.29 -18.28
N PRO A 512 -8.24 36.68 -19.10
CA PRO A 512 -7.80 37.13 -20.40
C PRO A 512 -8.91 36.89 -21.47
N SER A 513 -9.29 37.94 -22.21
CA SER A 513 -10.38 37.88 -23.21
C SER A 513 -10.12 36.83 -24.31
N VAL A 514 -8.88 36.64 -24.70
CA VAL A 514 -8.46 35.64 -25.69
C VAL A 514 -8.84 34.21 -25.32
N LEU A 515 -8.95 33.90 -24.02
CA LEU A 515 -9.34 32.56 -23.53
C LEU A 515 -10.85 32.31 -23.77
N ALA A 516 -11.69 33.36 -23.77
CA ALA A 516 -13.12 33.21 -24.03
C ALA A 516 -13.38 32.71 -25.47
N GLU A 517 -12.52 33.08 -26.41
CA GLU A 517 -12.60 32.71 -27.84
C GLU A 517 -11.86 31.42 -28.16
N ALA A 518 -11.00 30.92 -27.22
CA ALA A 518 -10.18 29.73 -27.45
C ALA A 518 -11.02 28.44 -27.48
N GLU A 519 -10.68 27.56 -28.39
CA GLU A 519 -11.23 26.21 -28.40
C GLU A 519 -10.54 25.30 -27.40
N GLN A 520 -11.14 24.13 -27.14
CA GLN A 520 -10.56 23.15 -26.24
C GLN A 520 -9.18 22.69 -26.74
N GLY A 521 -8.14 22.87 -25.88
CA GLY A 521 -6.76 22.51 -26.22
C GLY A 521 -5.98 23.55 -27.02
N GLU A 522 -6.65 24.65 -27.47
CA GLU A 522 -6.01 25.77 -28.17
C GLU A 522 -5.27 26.66 -27.17
N GLN A 523 -3.96 26.91 -27.40
CA GLN A 523 -3.17 27.84 -26.61
C GLN A 523 -3.25 29.26 -27.19
N LYS A 524 -3.56 30.21 -26.34
CA LYS A 524 -3.56 31.65 -26.70
C LYS A 524 -2.44 32.38 -25.97
N GLU A 525 -1.81 33.32 -26.64
CA GLU A 525 -0.75 34.15 -26.07
C GLU A 525 -1.32 35.37 -25.34
N VAL A 526 -0.78 35.64 -24.14
CA VAL A 526 -1.09 36.80 -23.30
C VAL A 526 0.22 37.38 -22.82
N GLY A 527 0.76 38.36 -23.53
CA GLY A 527 2.11 38.87 -23.30
C GLY A 527 3.15 37.78 -23.54
N GLU A 528 3.99 37.50 -22.53
CA GLU A 528 5.03 36.46 -22.59
C GLU A 528 4.50 35.07 -22.15
N HIS A 529 3.22 34.97 -21.81
CA HIS A 529 2.63 33.76 -21.24
C HIS A 529 1.60 33.16 -22.19
N LYS A 530 1.28 31.89 -21.99
CA LYS A 530 0.23 31.20 -22.73
C LYS A 530 -0.90 30.80 -21.80
N VAL A 531 -2.12 30.82 -22.29
CA VAL A 531 -3.31 30.37 -21.57
C VAL A 531 -4.12 29.41 -22.44
N ALA A 532 -4.65 28.36 -21.81
CA ALA A 532 -5.47 27.36 -22.51
C ALA A 532 -6.51 26.75 -21.56
N TRP A 533 -7.59 26.22 -22.14
CA TRP A 533 -8.51 25.38 -21.40
C TRP A 533 -7.86 24.02 -21.08
N CYS A 534 -7.97 23.55 -19.85
CA CYS A 534 -7.43 22.26 -19.43
C CYS A 534 -8.01 21.10 -20.25
N SER A 535 -7.18 20.17 -20.68
CA SER A 535 -7.63 18.95 -21.34
C SER A 535 -8.18 17.95 -20.31
N PRO A 536 -9.24 17.14 -20.61
CA PRO A 536 -10.00 17.07 -21.87
C PRO A 536 -11.24 17.98 -21.92
N SER A 537 -11.73 18.51 -20.82
CA SER A 537 -13.05 19.15 -20.74
C SER A 537 -13.03 20.56 -20.11
N GLY A 538 -11.86 21.17 -19.99
CA GLY A 538 -11.65 22.40 -19.21
C GLY A 538 -12.59 23.54 -19.60
N ARG A 539 -12.87 23.75 -20.89
CA ARG A 539 -13.81 24.79 -21.35
C ARG A 539 -15.22 24.55 -20.81
N LYS A 540 -15.67 23.30 -20.76
CA LYS A 540 -17.00 22.93 -20.23
C LYS A 540 -17.01 23.03 -18.69
N ASP A 541 -15.90 22.69 -18.06
CA ASP A 541 -15.77 22.63 -16.60
C ASP A 541 -15.24 23.94 -16.01
N GLY A 542 -14.98 24.97 -16.84
CA GLY A 542 -14.43 26.25 -16.42
C GLY A 542 -12.96 26.20 -16.00
N LEU A 543 -12.25 25.09 -16.26
CA LEU A 543 -10.88 24.88 -15.83
C LEU A 543 -9.88 25.32 -16.90
N TYR A 544 -8.93 26.16 -16.53
CA TYR A 544 -7.89 26.67 -17.42
C TYR A 544 -6.51 26.63 -16.78
N GLU A 545 -5.49 26.70 -17.60
CA GLU A 545 -4.11 26.75 -17.15
C GLU A 545 -3.33 27.86 -17.87
N TRP A 546 -2.49 28.54 -17.09
CA TRP A 546 -1.44 29.40 -17.58
C TRP A 546 -0.15 28.59 -17.72
N GLN A 547 0.57 28.83 -18.79
CA GLN A 547 1.91 28.30 -19.02
C GLN A 547 2.89 29.47 -19.11
N CYS A 548 3.83 29.49 -18.17
CA CYS A 548 4.79 30.57 -18.00
C CYS A 548 6.21 30.03 -18.04
N ALA A 549 7.15 30.86 -18.50
CA ALA A 549 8.55 30.74 -18.17
C ALA A 549 8.90 31.89 -17.21
N LEU A 550 9.68 31.60 -16.17
CA LEU A 550 10.02 32.58 -15.15
C LEU A 550 11.52 32.52 -14.89
N GLU A 551 12.23 33.57 -15.20
CA GLU A 551 13.67 33.71 -14.99
C GLU A 551 14.04 33.56 -13.50
N ALA A 552 15.33 33.29 -13.25
CA ALA A 552 15.89 33.24 -11.92
C ALA A 552 15.60 34.54 -11.13
N GLU A 553 15.20 34.42 -9.89
CA GLU A 553 14.94 35.54 -8.98
C GLU A 553 13.92 36.58 -9.50
N LYS A 554 13.02 36.17 -10.41
CA LYS A 554 11.97 37.01 -10.95
C LYS A 554 10.60 36.68 -10.39
N GLU A 555 9.67 37.64 -10.57
CA GLU A 555 8.29 37.52 -10.17
C GLU A 555 7.37 37.73 -11.36
N VAL A 556 6.27 36.98 -11.41
CA VAL A 556 5.18 37.14 -12.38
C VAL A 556 3.85 37.28 -11.66
N THR A 557 3.00 38.17 -12.15
CA THR A 557 1.62 38.31 -11.66
C THR A 557 0.65 38.00 -12.80
N LEU A 558 -0.17 36.98 -12.61
CA LEU A 558 -1.24 36.57 -13.52
C LEU A 558 -2.56 37.10 -13.02
N SER A 559 -3.31 37.76 -13.91
CA SER A 559 -4.64 38.32 -13.61
C SER A 559 -5.71 37.56 -14.35
N THR A 560 -6.76 37.18 -13.64
CA THR A 560 -7.98 36.63 -14.26
C THR A 560 -9.19 37.37 -13.69
N SER A 561 -10.05 37.89 -14.56
CA SER A 561 -11.29 38.56 -14.12
C SER A 561 -12.52 38.07 -14.87
N TRP A 562 -13.63 37.96 -14.15
CA TRP A 562 -14.90 37.51 -14.66
C TRP A 562 -16.07 38.20 -13.99
N ASP A 563 -17.17 38.32 -14.71
CA ASP A 563 -18.43 38.83 -14.20
C ASP A 563 -19.37 37.68 -13.87
N VAL A 564 -20.09 37.84 -12.77
CA VAL A 564 -21.30 37.06 -12.49
C VAL A 564 -22.48 38.03 -12.59
N LYS A 565 -23.27 37.90 -13.66
CA LYS A 565 -24.45 38.74 -13.93
C LYS A 565 -25.72 37.97 -13.60
N ALA A 566 -26.52 38.51 -12.67
CA ALA A 566 -27.79 37.92 -12.25
C ALA A 566 -28.87 39.00 -12.05
N PRO A 567 -30.18 38.67 -12.17
CA PRO A 567 -31.25 39.57 -11.75
C PRO A 567 -31.06 39.99 -10.27
N ALA A 568 -31.39 41.22 -9.93
CA ALA A 568 -31.09 41.79 -8.62
C ALA A 568 -31.81 41.09 -7.44
N ASP A 569 -32.88 40.35 -7.73
CA ASP A 569 -33.67 39.55 -6.79
C ASP A 569 -33.16 38.13 -6.64
N VAL A 570 -32.26 37.65 -7.51
CA VAL A 570 -31.70 36.30 -7.50
C VAL A 570 -30.47 36.24 -6.61
N LYS A 571 -30.55 35.47 -5.54
CA LYS A 571 -29.40 35.13 -4.74
C LYS A 571 -28.73 33.87 -5.29
N TRP A 572 -27.44 33.91 -5.43
CA TRP A 572 -26.60 32.79 -5.85
C TRP A 572 -25.45 32.61 -4.87
N ILE A 573 -24.94 31.40 -4.79
CA ILE A 573 -23.79 31.02 -3.99
C ILE A 573 -22.80 30.25 -4.86
N GLU A 574 -21.51 30.44 -4.65
CA GLU A 574 -20.47 29.62 -5.25
C GLU A 574 -20.21 28.44 -4.30
N THR A 575 -20.43 27.22 -4.77
CA THR A 575 -20.06 25.99 -4.08
C THR A 575 -18.85 25.41 -4.78
N SER A 576 -17.81 25.06 -4.02
CA SER A 576 -16.55 24.45 -4.52
C SER A 576 -16.57 22.94 -4.34
#